data_1d79a78363a942b7e4d0762389ffef55
#
_entry.id   1d79a78363a942b7e4d0762389ffef55
#
_cell.length_a   1.000
_cell.length_b   1.000
_cell.length_c   1.000
_cell.angle_alpha   90.00
_cell.angle_beta   90.00
_cell.angle_gamma   90.00
#
_symmetry.space_group_name_H-M   'P 1'
#
loop_
_entity.id
_entity.type
_entity.pdbx_description
1 polymer ?
#
loop_
_entity_poly.entity_id
_entity_poly.type
_entity_poly.pdbx_seq_one_letter_code
_entity_poly.pdbx_strand_id
1 'polypeptide(L)'
;MRYTFIKQHDATDCAAACMGMVCLHYRKETTITKLRDLMGTDLKGTNLIGLSKCAEQLGFNCQAVKVDREGFLSRYTLPAIANVITKEGMSHFVVVFRITKKYVIVGDPAKDIERISIDDFYKKFTGAMLLLKPNSEFEREKIKGTKLFDRYIKLLLPQKKLFIYALVASLLVTLLGILSSLFNNIIYDEILPYRQKDVLKIMLAVFLGISLTSTFVSFVRQWILMHLSIKIDIPLMLGYFEHIYKLPMKFFASRKTGDITTRFSDAFTIKDIFTNIALLLIMDISMALITGVILFQMNPKLFAIIVMMTIISIVLVFIFKQPYKKINEEQMQQSSILNSEIIEGLRAVETIKGNANEDIELESIEREYIKSLRISYKEGMLSNVQGTISSVISGAGNLVMLYVGIMQVINNSLTLGSYMAFMTLAGYFMDPIGNLVSLQLSIQEANISMKRLSEIMDYEREQQSERQYQEITQIDGDIKLNHVTFGYGNRKPALDDVSFTIE
;
A
#
# COMPACT_ATOMS: atom_id res chain seq x y z
N MET A 1 -1.80 -18.02 -21.18
CA MET A 1 -2.60 -16.86 -20.74
C MET A 1 -2.40 -16.70 -19.24
N ARG A 2 -2.02 -15.51 -18.79
CA ARG A 2 -1.90 -15.23 -17.34
C ARG A 2 -3.30 -14.96 -16.83
N TYR A 3 -3.81 -15.74 -15.87
CA TYR A 3 -5.11 -15.51 -15.25
C TYR A 3 -5.09 -14.16 -14.52
N THR A 4 -6.18 -13.43 -14.60
CA THR A 4 -6.33 -12.14 -13.92
C THR A 4 -6.82 -12.37 -12.50
N PHE A 5 -6.22 -11.68 -11.53
CA PHE A 5 -6.61 -11.80 -10.14
C PHE A 5 -6.83 -10.43 -9.49
N ILE A 6 -7.92 -10.30 -8.76
CA ILE A 6 -8.25 -9.14 -7.93
C ILE A 6 -8.66 -9.68 -6.56
N LYS A 7 -7.94 -9.28 -5.53
CA LYS A 7 -8.25 -9.63 -4.15
C LYS A 7 -9.41 -8.77 -3.66
N GLN A 8 -10.37 -9.35 -2.93
CA GLN A 8 -11.40 -8.58 -2.25
C GLN A 8 -10.79 -7.72 -1.14
N HIS A 9 -11.36 -6.53 -0.93
CA HIS A 9 -10.89 -5.62 0.11
C HIS A 9 -11.67 -5.77 1.41
N ASP A 10 -12.92 -6.25 1.30
CA ASP A 10 -13.86 -6.44 2.39
C ASP A 10 -14.57 -7.80 2.25
N ALA A 11 -15.13 -8.32 3.32
CA ALA A 11 -15.85 -9.61 3.31
C ALA A 11 -17.04 -9.61 2.33
N THR A 12 -17.65 -8.45 2.07
CA THR A 12 -18.80 -8.28 1.17
C THR A 12 -18.42 -8.07 -0.29
N ASP A 13 -17.12 -7.98 -0.62
CA ASP A 13 -16.62 -7.62 -1.96
C ASP A 13 -16.42 -8.78 -2.91
N CYS A 14 -16.71 -10.02 -2.49
CA CYS A 14 -16.40 -11.21 -3.30
C CYS A 14 -17.01 -11.15 -4.71
N ALA A 15 -18.27 -10.73 -4.85
CA ALA A 15 -18.92 -10.59 -6.15
C ALA A 15 -18.30 -9.48 -7.00
N ALA A 16 -17.99 -8.32 -6.40
CA ALA A 16 -17.36 -7.20 -7.08
C ALA A 16 -15.94 -7.55 -7.56
N ALA A 17 -15.15 -8.23 -6.73
CA ALA A 17 -13.82 -8.71 -7.10
C ALA A 17 -13.89 -9.76 -8.22
N CYS A 18 -14.86 -10.70 -8.19
CA CYS A 18 -15.08 -11.67 -9.26
C CYS A 18 -15.43 -10.98 -10.58
N MET A 19 -16.36 -10.03 -10.56
CA MET A 19 -16.71 -9.27 -11.76
C MET A 19 -15.51 -8.44 -12.28
N GLY A 20 -14.74 -7.84 -11.39
CA GLY A 20 -13.50 -7.15 -11.74
C GLY A 20 -12.50 -8.06 -12.42
N MET A 21 -12.31 -9.29 -11.93
CA MET A 21 -11.44 -10.30 -12.57
C MET A 21 -11.93 -10.66 -13.98
N VAL A 22 -13.25 -10.80 -14.17
CA VAL A 22 -13.84 -11.05 -15.49
C VAL A 22 -13.66 -9.85 -16.41
N CYS A 23 -13.93 -8.63 -15.96
CA CYS A 23 -13.70 -7.40 -16.71
C CYS A 23 -12.24 -7.29 -17.16
N LEU A 24 -11.31 -7.52 -16.26
CA LEU A 24 -9.87 -7.46 -16.53
C LEU A 24 -9.41 -8.54 -17.52
N HIS A 25 -10.05 -9.74 -17.50
CA HIS A 25 -9.82 -10.79 -18.49
C HIS A 25 -10.16 -10.29 -19.91
N TYR A 26 -11.23 -9.51 -20.04
CA TYR A 26 -11.65 -8.91 -21.32
C TYR A 26 -11.01 -7.53 -21.57
N ARG A 27 -10.01 -7.11 -20.76
CA ARG A 27 -9.26 -5.84 -20.87
C ARG A 27 -10.12 -4.59 -20.61
N LYS A 28 -11.10 -4.70 -19.73
CA LYS A 28 -11.85 -3.58 -19.17
C LYS A 28 -11.43 -3.42 -17.70
N GLU A 29 -10.81 -2.30 -17.39
CA GLU A 29 -10.44 -1.98 -16.01
C GLU A 29 -11.61 -1.27 -15.33
N THR A 30 -11.93 -1.66 -14.10
CA THR A 30 -12.97 -1.01 -13.29
C THR A 30 -12.64 -1.14 -11.81
N THR A 31 -13.09 -0.19 -10.99
CA THR A 31 -12.84 -0.20 -9.55
C THR A 31 -13.85 -1.08 -8.81
N ILE A 32 -13.43 -1.70 -7.70
CA ILE A 32 -14.33 -2.49 -6.85
C ILE A 32 -15.49 -1.63 -6.37
N THR A 33 -15.24 -0.36 -6.03
CA THR A 33 -16.27 0.59 -5.57
C THR A 33 -17.35 0.81 -6.62
N LYS A 34 -16.98 1.07 -7.89
CA LYS A 34 -17.96 1.22 -9.00
C LYS A 34 -18.77 -0.06 -9.20
N LEU A 35 -18.11 -1.21 -9.11
CA LEU A 35 -18.80 -2.51 -9.23
C LEU A 35 -19.79 -2.75 -8.09
N ARG A 36 -19.42 -2.42 -6.85
CA ARG A 36 -20.34 -2.49 -5.68
C ARG A 36 -21.61 -1.67 -5.91
N ASP A 37 -21.45 -0.44 -6.40
CA ASP A 37 -22.58 0.46 -6.65
C ASP A 37 -23.52 -0.06 -7.75
N LEU A 38 -22.94 -0.55 -8.85
CA LEU A 38 -23.71 -1.15 -9.95
C LEU A 38 -24.43 -2.43 -9.53
N MET A 39 -23.84 -3.21 -8.62
CA MET A 39 -24.43 -4.43 -8.06
C MET A 39 -25.47 -4.17 -6.98
N GLY A 40 -25.49 -2.96 -6.40
CA GLY A 40 -26.28 -2.67 -5.21
C GLY A 40 -25.82 -3.50 -4.00
N THR A 41 -24.50 -3.66 -3.82
CA THR A 41 -23.90 -4.39 -2.69
C THR A 41 -24.23 -3.69 -1.38
N ASP A 42 -24.71 -4.45 -0.40
CA ASP A 42 -25.00 -3.97 0.95
C ASP A 42 -24.11 -4.64 2.02
N LEU A 43 -24.44 -4.44 3.30
CA LEU A 43 -23.73 -5.05 4.44
C LEU A 43 -23.76 -6.59 4.46
N LYS A 44 -24.72 -7.21 3.75
CA LYS A 44 -24.86 -8.67 3.62
C LYS A 44 -24.22 -9.21 2.33
N GLY A 45 -23.62 -8.33 1.50
CA GLY A 45 -22.99 -8.68 0.23
C GLY A 45 -23.91 -8.49 -0.98
N THR A 46 -23.61 -9.20 -2.07
CA THR A 46 -24.31 -9.12 -3.35
C THR A 46 -25.03 -10.41 -3.65
N ASN A 47 -26.24 -10.33 -4.22
CA ASN A 47 -26.96 -11.48 -4.76
C ASN A 47 -26.71 -11.66 -6.26
N LEU A 48 -27.16 -12.80 -6.80
CA LEU A 48 -26.97 -13.11 -8.23
C LEU A 48 -27.69 -12.13 -9.17
N ILE A 49 -28.83 -11.56 -8.73
CA ILE A 49 -29.57 -10.56 -9.50
C ILE A 49 -28.77 -9.27 -9.64
N GLY A 50 -28.19 -8.79 -8.55
CA GLY A 50 -27.31 -7.61 -8.58
C GLY A 50 -26.08 -7.82 -9.45
N LEU A 51 -25.49 -9.03 -9.38
CA LEU A 51 -24.36 -9.40 -10.22
C LEU A 51 -24.73 -9.43 -11.71
N SER A 52 -25.91 -9.98 -12.08
CA SER A 52 -26.41 -9.99 -13.46
C SER A 52 -26.67 -8.58 -13.99
N LYS A 53 -27.37 -7.73 -13.23
CA LYS A 53 -27.63 -6.33 -13.62
C LYS A 53 -26.34 -5.55 -13.86
N CYS A 54 -25.35 -5.72 -12.98
CA CYS A 54 -24.04 -5.11 -13.16
C CYS A 54 -23.35 -5.60 -14.44
N ALA A 55 -23.41 -6.90 -14.71
CA ALA A 55 -22.83 -7.47 -15.93
C ALA A 55 -23.46 -6.87 -17.20
N GLU A 56 -24.79 -6.73 -17.25
CA GLU A 56 -25.52 -6.10 -18.35
C GLU A 56 -25.11 -4.64 -18.54
N GLN A 57 -25.05 -3.85 -17.46
CA GLN A 57 -24.61 -2.45 -17.50
C GLN A 57 -23.17 -2.27 -17.95
N LEU A 58 -22.32 -3.28 -17.76
CA LEU A 58 -20.94 -3.28 -18.22
C LEU A 58 -20.77 -3.72 -19.68
N GLY A 59 -21.85 -4.10 -20.36
CA GLY A 59 -21.87 -4.55 -21.74
C GLY A 59 -21.62 -6.06 -21.90
N PHE A 60 -22.03 -6.88 -20.91
CA PHE A 60 -22.02 -8.33 -21.04
C PHE A 60 -23.46 -8.86 -21.27
N ASN A 61 -23.60 -9.80 -22.19
CA ASN A 61 -24.74 -10.71 -22.15
C ASN A 61 -24.48 -11.71 -21.03
N CYS A 62 -25.39 -11.81 -20.07
CA CYS A 62 -25.26 -12.70 -18.95
C CYS A 62 -26.42 -13.64 -18.81
N GLN A 63 -26.18 -14.83 -18.29
CA GLN A 63 -27.21 -15.84 -18.01
C GLN A 63 -26.92 -16.51 -16.67
N ALA A 64 -27.83 -16.33 -15.71
CA ALA A 64 -27.77 -17.06 -14.45
C ALA A 64 -28.36 -18.47 -14.67
N VAL A 65 -27.58 -19.48 -14.34
CA VAL A 65 -27.94 -20.89 -14.53
C VAL A 65 -27.74 -21.66 -13.23
N LYS A 66 -28.58 -22.69 -13.04
CA LYS A 66 -28.34 -23.70 -12.01
C LYS A 66 -27.98 -25.00 -12.72
N VAL A 67 -26.81 -25.52 -12.46
CA VAL A 67 -26.23 -26.67 -13.16
C VAL A 67 -25.96 -27.81 -12.18
N ASP A 68 -26.14 -29.02 -12.67
CA ASP A 68 -25.68 -30.25 -12.02
C ASP A 68 -24.21 -30.54 -12.40
N ARG A 69 -23.71 -31.70 -12.00
CA ARG A 69 -22.30 -32.07 -12.26
C ARG A 69 -21.99 -32.24 -13.75
N GLU A 70 -22.92 -32.76 -14.54
CA GLU A 70 -22.75 -32.94 -15.97
C GLU A 70 -22.76 -31.61 -16.69
N GLY A 71 -23.71 -30.74 -16.34
CA GLY A 71 -23.78 -29.37 -16.83
C GLY A 71 -22.55 -28.53 -16.49
N PHE A 72 -22.01 -28.69 -15.28
CA PHE A 72 -20.76 -28.01 -14.89
C PHE A 72 -19.56 -28.45 -15.72
N LEU A 73 -19.50 -29.70 -16.14
CA LEU A 73 -18.41 -30.24 -16.98
C LEU A 73 -18.65 -30.05 -18.50
N SER A 74 -19.80 -29.53 -18.89
CA SER A 74 -20.15 -29.25 -20.28
C SER A 74 -19.31 -28.09 -20.85
N ARG A 75 -19.44 -27.83 -22.16
CA ARG A 75 -18.75 -26.69 -22.80
C ARG A 75 -19.59 -25.43 -22.70
N TYR A 76 -19.11 -24.42 -22.01
CA TYR A 76 -19.70 -23.09 -21.95
C TYR A 76 -18.62 -22.00 -21.91
N THR A 77 -19.05 -20.75 -21.95
CA THR A 77 -18.12 -19.59 -21.97
C THR A 77 -17.40 -19.43 -20.64
N LEU A 78 -16.08 -19.34 -20.68
CA LEU A 78 -15.21 -19.04 -19.53
C LEU A 78 -14.44 -17.73 -19.78
N PRO A 79 -14.16 -16.92 -18.77
CA PRO A 79 -14.44 -17.14 -17.34
C PRO A 79 -15.93 -17.00 -16.97
N ALA A 80 -16.36 -17.77 -15.98
CA ALA A 80 -17.70 -17.73 -15.41
C ALA A 80 -17.63 -17.50 -13.90
N ILE A 81 -18.66 -16.90 -13.29
CA ILE A 81 -18.70 -16.68 -11.84
C ILE A 81 -19.56 -17.77 -11.22
N ALA A 82 -19.02 -18.48 -10.23
CA ALA A 82 -19.70 -19.56 -9.52
C ALA A 82 -19.94 -19.17 -8.06
N ASN A 83 -21.08 -19.61 -7.52
CA ASN A 83 -21.39 -19.45 -6.11
C ASN A 83 -20.98 -20.72 -5.34
N VAL A 84 -20.25 -20.53 -4.25
CA VAL A 84 -19.77 -21.61 -3.38
C VAL A 84 -20.11 -21.31 -1.92
N ILE A 85 -20.13 -22.34 -1.09
CA ILE A 85 -20.28 -22.21 0.36
C ILE A 85 -18.92 -22.37 1.02
N THR A 86 -18.56 -21.42 1.87
CA THR A 86 -17.32 -21.47 2.67
C THR A 86 -17.42 -22.54 3.75
N LYS A 87 -16.30 -22.83 4.42
CA LYS A 87 -16.28 -23.77 5.56
C LYS A 87 -17.15 -23.30 6.73
N GLU A 88 -17.34 -21.99 6.84
CA GLU A 88 -18.17 -21.32 7.84
C GLU A 88 -19.67 -21.26 7.43
N GLY A 89 -20.05 -21.87 6.31
CA GLY A 89 -21.42 -21.90 5.84
C GLY A 89 -21.89 -20.63 5.11
N MET A 90 -20.99 -19.68 4.84
CA MET A 90 -21.33 -18.44 4.15
C MET A 90 -21.31 -18.60 2.64
N SER A 91 -22.23 -17.88 1.96
CA SER A 91 -22.25 -17.79 0.49
C SER A 91 -21.08 -16.94 -0.01
N HIS A 92 -20.34 -17.44 -0.98
CA HIS A 92 -19.16 -16.79 -1.54
C HIS A 92 -19.11 -16.94 -3.06
N PHE A 93 -18.60 -15.93 -3.77
CA PHE A 93 -18.42 -15.99 -5.21
C PHE A 93 -16.96 -16.20 -5.59
N VAL A 94 -16.75 -17.03 -6.61
CA VAL A 94 -15.42 -17.33 -7.17
C VAL A 94 -15.49 -17.32 -8.71
N VAL A 95 -14.35 -17.04 -9.36
CA VAL A 95 -14.25 -17.07 -10.83
C VAL A 95 -13.71 -18.40 -11.30
N VAL A 96 -14.43 -19.09 -12.17
CA VAL A 96 -13.95 -20.29 -12.84
C VAL A 96 -13.27 -19.89 -14.14
N PHE A 97 -11.95 -20.03 -14.21
CA PHE A 97 -11.18 -19.67 -15.40
C PHE A 97 -11.00 -20.82 -16.39
N ARG A 98 -10.88 -22.02 -15.89
CA ARG A 98 -10.65 -23.22 -16.73
C ARG A 98 -11.11 -24.48 -16.03
N ILE A 99 -11.73 -25.35 -16.79
CA ILE A 99 -12.14 -26.69 -16.36
C ILE A 99 -11.38 -27.71 -17.20
N THR A 100 -10.84 -28.72 -16.56
CA THR A 100 -10.16 -29.86 -17.20
C THR A 100 -10.79 -31.16 -16.67
N LYS A 101 -10.44 -32.30 -17.23
CA LYS A 101 -10.97 -33.60 -16.77
C LYS A 101 -10.64 -33.96 -15.31
N LYS A 102 -9.63 -33.33 -14.70
CA LYS A 102 -9.15 -33.67 -13.35
C LYS A 102 -9.25 -32.52 -12.34
N TYR A 103 -9.22 -31.29 -12.80
CA TYR A 103 -9.17 -30.11 -11.92
C TYR A 103 -9.83 -28.89 -12.53
N VAL A 104 -10.18 -27.97 -11.68
CA VAL A 104 -10.71 -26.64 -11.98
C VAL A 104 -9.70 -25.59 -11.53
N ILE A 105 -9.47 -24.57 -12.36
CA ILE A 105 -8.70 -23.38 -11.98
C ILE A 105 -9.68 -22.31 -11.58
N VAL A 106 -9.61 -21.92 -10.31
CA VAL A 106 -10.54 -21.01 -9.67
C VAL A 106 -9.77 -19.79 -9.15
N GLY A 107 -10.29 -18.61 -9.42
CA GLY A 107 -9.86 -17.37 -8.75
C GLY A 107 -10.76 -17.12 -7.55
N ASP A 108 -10.28 -17.40 -6.36
CA ASP A 108 -10.98 -17.10 -5.11
C ASP A 108 -10.55 -15.71 -4.63
N PRO A 109 -11.42 -14.70 -4.65
CA PRO A 109 -11.05 -13.34 -4.27
C PRO A 109 -10.62 -13.20 -2.82
N ALA A 110 -10.97 -14.13 -1.95
CA ALA A 110 -10.51 -14.16 -0.56
C ALA A 110 -9.09 -14.72 -0.40
N LYS A 111 -8.59 -15.49 -1.40
CA LYS A 111 -7.31 -16.20 -1.31
C LYS A 111 -6.38 -15.85 -2.45
N ASP A 112 -6.45 -16.63 -3.55
CA ASP A 112 -5.60 -16.50 -4.75
C ASP A 112 -6.20 -17.34 -5.88
N ILE A 113 -5.45 -17.52 -6.97
CA ILE A 113 -5.79 -18.47 -8.02
C ILE A 113 -5.37 -19.87 -7.57
N GLU A 114 -6.37 -20.72 -7.35
CA GLU A 114 -6.18 -22.07 -6.86
C GLU A 114 -6.49 -23.11 -7.96
N ARG A 115 -5.77 -24.22 -7.89
CA ARG A 115 -6.05 -25.42 -8.68
C ARG A 115 -6.67 -26.46 -7.76
N ILE A 116 -7.97 -26.71 -7.92
CA ILE A 116 -8.76 -27.57 -7.03
C ILE A 116 -9.23 -28.81 -7.80
N SER A 117 -9.32 -29.97 -7.15
CA SER A 117 -9.94 -31.14 -7.78
C SER A 117 -11.43 -30.89 -8.08
N ILE A 118 -11.98 -31.53 -9.11
CA ILE A 118 -13.39 -31.35 -9.47
C ILE A 118 -14.29 -31.76 -8.30
N ASP A 119 -13.95 -32.85 -7.61
CA ASP A 119 -14.74 -33.39 -6.50
C ASP A 119 -14.73 -32.44 -5.29
N ASP A 120 -13.57 -31.83 -4.95
CA ASP A 120 -13.49 -30.89 -3.85
C ASP A 120 -14.13 -29.53 -4.18
N PHE A 121 -14.09 -29.10 -5.43
CA PHE A 121 -14.84 -27.93 -5.87
C PHE A 121 -16.34 -28.18 -5.76
N TYR A 122 -16.80 -29.34 -6.24
CA TYR A 122 -18.23 -29.67 -6.28
C TYR A 122 -18.85 -29.81 -4.89
N LYS A 123 -18.08 -30.25 -3.87
CA LYS A 123 -18.54 -30.28 -2.47
C LYS A 123 -18.92 -28.91 -1.91
N LYS A 124 -18.34 -27.83 -2.44
CA LYS A 124 -18.59 -26.45 -2.02
C LYS A 124 -19.52 -25.70 -2.97
N PHE A 125 -19.72 -26.20 -4.16
CA PHE A 125 -20.48 -25.56 -5.21
C PHE A 125 -21.99 -25.66 -4.98
N THR A 126 -22.72 -24.54 -5.04
CA THR A 126 -24.18 -24.49 -4.83
C THR A 126 -24.98 -24.89 -6.06
N GLY A 127 -24.34 -25.11 -7.19
CA GLY A 127 -24.97 -25.30 -8.50
C GLY A 127 -25.26 -23.99 -9.23
N ALA A 128 -25.18 -22.84 -8.58
CA ALA A 128 -25.51 -21.55 -9.19
C ALA A 128 -24.28 -20.90 -9.85
N MET A 129 -24.40 -20.52 -11.12
CA MET A 129 -23.36 -19.87 -11.92
C MET A 129 -23.92 -18.69 -12.72
N LEU A 130 -23.07 -17.72 -13.00
CA LEU A 130 -23.32 -16.66 -13.97
C LEU A 130 -22.36 -16.85 -15.16
N LEU A 131 -22.94 -17.11 -16.31
CA LEU A 131 -22.22 -17.18 -17.59
C LEU A 131 -22.18 -15.78 -18.20
N LEU A 132 -21.02 -15.40 -18.74
CA LEU A 132 -20.75 -14.05 -19.20
C LEU A 132 -20.10 -14.06 -20.58
N LYS A 133 -20.59 -13.22 -21.48
CA LYS A 133 -20.00 -13.01 -22.81
C LYS A 133 -20.12 -11.52 -23.17
N PRO A 134 -19.04 -10.86 -23.60
CA PRO A 134 -19.13 -9.48 -24.08
C PRO A 134 -20.15 -9.35 -25.22
N ASN A 135 -20.97 -8.31 -25.19
CA ASN A 135 -21.88 -7.94 -26.27
C ASN A 135 -21.27 -6.85 -27.16
N SER A 136 -22.07 -6.31 -28.11
CA SER A 136 -21.63 -5.25 -29.03
C SER A 136 -21.36 -3.89 -28.34
N GLU A 137 -21.93 -3.67 -27.15
CA GLU A 137 -21.76 -2.43 -26.36
C GLU A 137 -20.59 -2.50 -25.39
N PHE A 138 -19.88 -3.63 -25.36
CA PHE A 138 -18.73 -3.82 -24.46
C PHE A 138 -17.54 -2.97 -24.90
N GLU A 139 -17.28 -1.89 -24.18
CA GLU A 139 -16.13 -1.04 -24.39
C GLU A 139 -14.94 -1.49 -23.55
N ARG A 140 -13.77 -1.58 -24.20
CA ARG A 140 -12.48 -1.81 -23.51
C ARG A 140 -12.01 -0.50 -22.94
N GLU A 141 -12.18 -0.33 -21.66
CA GLU A 141 -11.78 0.87 -20.93
C GLU A 141 -10.53 0.58 -20.09
N LYS A 142 -9.51 1.43 -20.21
CA LYS A 142 -8.45 1.50 -19.22
C LYS A 142 -8.79 2.62 -18.26
N ILE A 143 -8.84 2.33 -16.98
CA ILE A 143 -8.86 3.37 -15.98
C ILE A 143 -7.57 4.17 -16.20
N LYS A 144 -7.69 5.42 -16.66
CA LYS A 144 -6.60 6.37 -16.52
C LYS A 144 -6.32 6.39 -15.03
N GLY A 145 -5.23 5.75 -14.61
CA GLY A 145 -4.90 5.59 -13.19
C GLY A 145 -5.14 6.92 -12.51
N THR A 146 -6.01 6.89 -11.53
CA THR A 146 -6.39 8.09 -10.81
C THR A 146 -5.11 8.72 -10.33
N LYS A 147 -4.92 9.95 -10.72
CA LYS A 147 -3.75 10.77 -10.45
C LYS A 147 -3.68 11.15 -8.96
N LEU A 148 -3.78 10.15 -8.07
CA LEU A 148 -3.54 10.39 -6.66
C LEU A 148 -2.16 10.99 -6.46
N PHE A 149 -1.16 10.44 -7.13
CA PHE A 149 0.17 11.02 -7.15
C PHE A 149 0.15 12.49 -7.59
N ASP A 150 -0.65 12.84 -8.60
CA ASP A 150 -0.82 14.24 -9.03
C ASP A 150 -1.54 15.11 -7.97
N ARG A 151 -2.50 14.55 -7.23
CA ARG A 151 -3.14 15.26 -6.11
C ARG A 151 -2.14 15.53 -5.00
N TYR A 152 -1.30 14.54 -4.64
CA TYR A 152 -0.28 14.71 -3.61
C TYR A 152 0.83 15.67 -4.06
N ILE A 153 1.28 15.61 -5.31
CA ILE A 153 2.21 16.59 -5.87
C ILE A 153 1.62 18.00 -5.81
N LYS A 154 0.34 18.19 -6.08
CA LYS A 154 -0.33 19.48 -5.94
C LYS A 154 -0.36 20.01 -4.51
N LEU A 155 -0.39 19.14 -3.49
CA LEU A 155 -0.25 19.51 -2.08
C LEU A 155 1.18 19.89 -1.71
N LEU A 156 2.19 19.30 -2.38
CA LEU A 156 3.60 19.61 -2.18
C LEU A 156 4.04 20.92 -2.85
N LEU A 157 3.50 21.23 -4.04
CA LEU A 157 3.91 22.40 -4.82
C LEU A 157 3.83 23.75 -4.07
N PRO A 158 2.83 24.05 -3.24
CA PRO A 158 2.79 25.29 -2.46
C PRO A 158 3.95 25.39 -1.46
N GLN A 159 4.50 24.27 -1.00
CA GLN A 159 5.56 24.20 -0.01
C GLN A 159 6.98 24.14 -0.61
N LYS A 160 7.14 24.43 -1.91
CA LYS A 160 8.43 24.36 -2.63
C LYS A 160 9.58 25.09 -1.96
N LYS A 161 9.32 26.20 -1.25
CA LYS A 161 10.36 26.96 -0.53
C LYS A 161 10.95 26.14 0.63
N LEU A 162 10.08 25.48 1.43
CA LEU A 162 10.55 24.62 2.54
C LEU A 162 11.33 23.41 2.01
N PHE A 163 10.90 22.84 0.89
CA PHE A 163 11.64 21.81 0.18
C PHE A 163 13.04 22.24 -0.21
N ILE A 164 13.16 23.43 -0.83
CA ILE A 164 14.45 23.98 -1.23
C ILE A 164 15.34 24.22 0.00
N TYR A 165 14.79 24.75 1.10
CA TYR A 165 15.58 24.96 2.32
C TYR A 165 16.06 23.65 2.93
N ALA A 166 15.22 22.59 2.96
CA ALA A 166 15.60 21.27 3.41
C ALA A 166 16.71 20.66 2.53
N LEU A 167 16.60 20.82 1.21
CA LEU A 167 17.60 20.35 0.24
C LEU A 167 18.92 21.10 0.43
N VAL A 168 18.90 22.42 0.56
CA VAL A 168 20.11 23.22 0.83
C VAL A 168 20.76 22.80 2.14
N ALA A 169 19.98 22.62 3.21
CA ALA A 169 20.50 22.15 4.50
C ALA A 169 21.15 20.75 4.36
N SER A 170 20.55 19.85 3.56
CA SER A 170 21.13 18.52 3.31
C SER A 170 22.43 18.59 2.52
N LEU A 171 22.50 19.44 1.50
CA LEU A 171 23.74 19.68 0.76
C LEU A 171 24.84 20.23 1.65
N LEU A 172 24.51 21.15 2.58
CA LEU A 172 25.45 21.66 3.57
C LEU A 172 25.95 20.57 4.52
N VAL A 173 25.06 19.70 5.02
CA VAL A 173 25.45 18.56 5.86
C VAL A 173 26.37 17.61 5.09
N THR A 174 26.07 17.32 3.83
CA THR A 174 26.92 16.50 2.97
C THR A 174 28.29 17.14 2.77
N LEU A 175 28.35 18.43 2.49
CA LEU A 175 29.62 19.18 2.33
C LEU A 175 30.46 19.15 3.60
N LEU A 176 29.83 19.37 4.77
CA LEU A 176 30.53 19.29 6.07
C LEU A 176 30.99 17.85 6.36
N GLY A 177 30.26 16.84 5.94
CA GLY A 177 30.67 15.43 6.02
C GLY A 177 31.88 15.12 5.15
N ILE A 178 31.92 15.65 3.91
CA ILE A 178 33.09 15.55 3.04
C ILE A 178 34.32 16.25 3.68
N LEU A 179 34.11 17.43 4.23
CA LEU A 179 35.17 18.17 4.91
C LEU A 179 35.71 17.39 6.13
N SER A 180 34.79 16.72 6.87
CA SER A 180 35.18 15.81 7.96
C SER A 180 36.01 14.61 7.48
N SER A 181 35.79 14.10 6.29
CA SER A 181 36.59 12.99 5.76
C SER A 181 38.02 13.42 5.39
N LEU A 182 38.20 14.64 4.91
CA LEU A 182 39.52 15.20 4.63
C LEU A 182 40.36 15.36 5.89
N PHE A 183 39.72 15.56 7.04
CA PHE A 183 40.41 15.58 8.33
C PHE A 183 41.17 14.27 8.63
N ASN A 184 40.56 13.13 8.33
CA ASN A 184 41.20 11.83 8.46
C ASN A 184 42.45 11.73 7.56
N ASN A 185 42.38 12.26 6.34
CA ASN A 185 43.51 12.28 5.42
C ASN A 185 44.70 13.03 6.04
N ILE A 186 44.46 14.25 6.53
CA ILE A 186 45.52 15.09 7.13
C ILE A 186 46.11 14.44 8.39
N ILE A 187 45.30 13.82 9.25
CA ILE A 187 45.81 13.14 10.45
C ILE A 187 46.79 12.02 10.10
N TYR A 188 46.38 11.13 9.18
CA TYR A 188 47.15 9.92 8.89
C TYR A 188 48.35 10.17 7.98
N ASP A 189 48.27 11.12 7.06
CA ASP A 189 49.33 11.37 6.07
C ASP A 189 50.31 12.47 6.47
N GLU A 190 49.88 13.44 7.29
CA GLU A 190 50.73 14.57 7.65
C GLU A 190 51.05 14.63 9.14
N ILE A 191 50.05 14.57 10.02
CA ILE A 191 50.28 14.78 11.46
C ILE A 191 50.97 13.59 12.11
N LEU A 192 50.52 12.36 11.81
CA LEU A 192 51.04 11.15 12.45
C LEU A 192 52.51 10.85 12.08
N PRO A 193 52.91 10.87 10.79
CA PRO A 193 54.31 10.61 10.41
C PRO A 193 55.28 11.64 10.98
N TYR A 194 54.91 12.92 10.99
CA TYR A 194 55.75 14.02 11.46
C TYR A 194 55.62 14.31 12.96
N ARG A 195 54.79 13.54 13.71
CA ARG A 195 54.59 13.68 15.18
C ARG A 195 54.21 15.09 15.64
N GLN A 196 53.41 15.83 14.85
CA GLN A 196 53.09 17.25 15.08
C GLN A 196 51.97 17.42 16.11
N LYS A 197 52.29 17.34 17.41
CA LYS A 197 51.30 17.37 18.51
C LYS A 197 50.51 18.70 18.57
N ASP A 198 51.11 19.82 18.28
CA ASP A 198 50.42 21.12 18.37
C ASP A 198 49.48 21.36 17.19
N VAL A 199 49.87 20.92 16.00
CA VAL A 199 48.97 20.92 14.83
C VAL A 199 47.76 20.02 15.07
N LEU A 200 47.94 18.86 15.74
CA LEU A 200 46.85 17.97 16.09
C LEU A 200 45.82 18.66 17.00
N LYS A 201 46.26 19.43 18.02
CA LYS A 201 45.35 20.17 18.92
C LYS A 201 44.49 21.19 18.15
N ILE A 202 45.12 21.97 17.25
CA ILE A 202 44.46 22.97 16.43
C ILE A 202 43.43 22.26 15.49
N MET A 203 43.84 21.19 14.82
CA MET A 203 43.00 20.44 13.92
C MET A 203 41.80 19.80 14.64
N LEU A 204 42.00 19.28 15.87
CA LEU A 204 40.88 18.78 16.68
C LEU A 204 39.88 19.87 17.04
N ALA A 205 40.33 21.09 17.36
CA ALA A 205 39.45 22.23 17.63
C ALA A 205 38.63 22.63 16.36
N VAL A 206 39.30 22.67 15.20
CA VAL A 206 38.61 22.92 13.91
C VAL A 206 37.59 21.84 13.60
N PHE A 207 37.96 20.57 13.77
CA PHE A 207 37.06 19.44 13.55
C PHE A 207 35.86 19.47 14.50
N LEU A 208 36.07 19.82 15.78
CA LEU A 208 34.97 20.02 16.73
C LEU A 208 34.01 21.11 16.24
N GLY A 209 34.58 22.24 15.75
CA GLY A 209 33.77 23.33 15.15
C GLY A 209 32.94 22.86 13.96
N ILE A 210 33.54 22.10 13.03
CA ILE A 210 32.84 21.52 11.88
C ILE A 210 31.74 20.55 12.34
N SER A 211 32.02 19.69 13.30
CA SER A 211 31.07 18.70 13.85
C SER A 211 29.88 19.39 14.53
N LEU A 212 30.13 20.41 15.37
CA LEU A 212 29.06 21.20 16.00
C LEU A 212 28.22 21.93 14.95
N THR A 213 28.83 22.52 13.93
CA THR A 213 28.13 23.19 12.84
C THR A 213 27.25 22.18 12.06
N SER A 214 27.82 21.02 11.74
CA SER A 214 27.07 19.94 11.05
C SER A 214 25.88 19.46 11.87
N THR A 215 26.04 19.28 13.18
CA THR A 215 24.98 18.91 14.11
C THR A 215 23.90 19.98 14.16
N PHE A 216 24.27 21.25 14.23
CA PHE A 216 23.33 22.37 14.22
C PHE A 216 22.54 22.45 12.90
N VAL A 217 23.22 22.35 11.75
CA VAL A 217 22.57 22.34 10.44
C VAL A 217 21.62 21.14 10.32
N SER A 218 22.01 19.96 10.83
CA SER A 218 21.16 18.78 10.87
C SER A 218 19.92 19.00 11.74
N PHE A 219 20.05 19.66 12.87
CA PHE A 219 18.91 20.05 13.72
C PHE A 219 17.96 21.00 12.98
N VAL A 220 18.48 22.06 12.36
CA VAL A 220 17.68 23.00 11.56
C VAL A 220 16.98 22.28 10.41
N ARG A 221 17.67 21.38 9.72
CA ARG A 221 17.08 20.54 8.68
C ARG A 221 15.91 19.73 9.21
N GLN A 222 16.09 19.02 10.34
CA GLN A 222 15.02 18.20 10.92
C GLN A 222 13.82 19.05 11.36
N TRP A 223 14.07 20.24 11.89
CA TRP A 223 13.01 21.19 12.21
C TRP A 223 12.22 21.65 10.99
N ILE A 224 12.91 21.96 9.86
CA ILE A 224 12.27 22.30 8.60
C ILE A 224 11.40 21.14 8.08
N LEU A 225 11.93 19.90 8.15
CA LEU A 225 11.21 18.69 7.72
C LEU A 225 9.94 18.45 8.55
N MET A 226 10.03 18.62 9.88
CA MET A 226 8.89 18.50 10.76
C MET A 226 7.81 19.57 10.44
N HIS A 227 8.23 20.81 10.19
CA HIS A 227 7.31 21.88 9.81
C HIS A 227 6.65 21.62 8.45
N LEU A 228 7.40 21.10 7.49
CA LEU A 228 6.90 20.69 6.19
C LEU A 228 5.89 19.53 6.32
N SER A 229 6.16 18.55 7.20
CA SER A 229 5.23 17.46 7.52
C SER A 229 3.86 18.01 7.94
N ILE A 230 3.83 18.89 8.92
CA ILE A 230 2.59 19.49 9.42
C ILE A 230 1.82 20.24 8.31
N LYS A 231 2.54 20.97 7.46
CA LYS A 231 1.95 21.70 6.33
C LYS A 231 1.32 20.81 5.25
N ILE A 232 1.73 19.56 5.17
CA ILE A 232 1.16 18.57 4.25
C ILE A 232 0.05 17.79 4.93
N ASP A 233 0.22 17.46 6.22
CA ASP A 233 -0.73 16.66 6.98
C ASP A 233 -2.10 17.30 7.11
N ILE A 234 -2.14 18.57 7.49
CA ILE A 234 -3.40 19.29 7.74
C ILE A 234 -4.33 19.25 6.51
N PRO A 235 -3.90 19.71 5.30
CA PRO A 235 -4.78 19.69 4.13
C PRO A 235 -5.13 18.27 3.67
N LEU A 236 -4.23 17.31 3.86
CA LEU A 236 -4.48 15.93 3.49
C LEU A 236 -5.60 15.31 4.34
N MET A 237 -5.47 15.44 5.66
CA MET A 237 -6.40 14.84 6.60
C MET A 237 -7.75 15.56 6.62
N LEU A 238 -7.74 16.90 6.64
CA LEU A 238 -8.98 17.68 6.57
C LEU A 238 -9.69 17.47 5.22
N GLY A 239 -8.94 17.39 4.12
CA GLY A 239 -9.50 17.10 2.79
C GLY A 239 -10.15 15.72 2.69
N TYR A 240 -9.61 14.71 3.40
CA TYR A 240 -10.22 13.40 3.52
C TYR A 240 -11.56 13.46 4.27
N PHE A 241 -11.58 14.09 5.45
CA PHE A 241 -12.82 14.24 6.23
C PHE A 241 -13.87 15.07 5.48
N GLU A 242 -13.47 16.19 4.87
CA GLU A 242 -14.36 16.99 4.04
C GLU A 242 -14.98 16.16 2.92
N HIS A 243 -14.19 15.31 2.28
CA HIS A 243 -14.70 14.45 1.23
C HIS A 243 -15.71 13.42 1.77
N ILE A 244 -15.37 12.73 2.85
CA ILE A 244 -16.28 11.73 3.46
C ILE A 244 -17.61 12.35 3.85
N TYR A 245 -17.61 13.47 4.56
CA TYR A 245 -18.87 14.11 5.00
C TYR A 245 -19.73 14.62 3.83
N LYS A 246 -19.16 14.77 2.65
CA LYS A 246 -19.87 15.15 1.42
C LYS A 246 -20.28 13.96 0.56
N LEU A 247 -20.06 12.72 1.03
CA LEU A 247 -20.52 11.51 0.32
C LEU A 247 -22.02 11.26 0.57
N PRO A 248 -22.73 10.67 -0.41
CA PRO A 248 -24.14 10.37 -0.29
C PRO A 248 -24.41 9.31 0.79
N MET A 249 -25.57 9.36 1.42
CA MET A 249 -25.98 8.44 2.49
C MET A 249 -25.91 6.96 2.07
N LYS A 250 -26.11 6.67 0.77
CA LYS A 250 -25.96 5.34 0.19
C LYS A 250 -24.58 4.74 0.46
N PHE A 251 -23.52 5.56 0.44
CA PHE A 251 -22.17 5.11 0.75
C PHE A 251 -22.05 4.56 2.16
N PHE A 252 -22.61 5.28 3.16
CA PHE A 252 -22.57 4.89 4.57
C PHE A 252 -23.45 3.67 4.86
N ALA A 253 -24.63 3.62 4.24
CA ALA A 253 -25.56 2.50 4.41
C ALA A 253 -25.02 1.16 3.82
N SER A 254 -24.08 1.23 2.89
CA SER A 254 -23.52 0.04 2.21
C SER A 254 -22.20 -0.46 2.81
N ARG A 255 -21.65 0.22 3.83
CA ARG A 255 -20.32 -0.08 4.39
C ARG A 255 -20.35 -0.15 5.92
N LYS A 256 -19.49 -1.02 6.47
CA LYS A 256 -19.27 -1.06 7.92
C LYS A 256 -18.48 0.17 8.36
N THR A 257 -18.80 0.70 9.55
CA THR A 257 -18.05 1.84 10.13
C THR A 257 -16.56 1.52 10.29
N GLY A 258 -16.24 0.27 10.69
CA GLY A 258 -14.86 -0.20 10.81
C GLY A 258 -14.06 -0.12 9.49
N ASP A 259 -14.70 -0.38 8.35
CA ASP A 259 -14.07 -0.25 7.04
C ASP A 259 -13.72 1.22 6.72
N ILE A 260 -14.62 2.16 7.03
CA ILE A 260 -14.36 3.59 6.86
C ILE A 260 -13.21 4.06 7.78
N THR A 261 -13.17 3.55 9.03
CA THR A 261 -12.13 3.90 10.00
C THR A 261 -10.75 3.35 9.59
N THR A 262 -10.69 2.14 9.03
CA THR A 262 -9.43 1.59 8.52
C THR A 262 -8.89 2.37 7.34
N ARG A 263 -9.76 2.91 6.47
CA ARG A 263 -9.36 3.80 5.37
C ARG A 263 -8.78 5.13 5.86
N PHE A 264 -9.25 5.60 7.01
CA PHE A 264 -8.63 6.75 7.66
C PHE A 264 -7.19 6.43 8.12
N SER A 265 -6.97 5.25 8.70
CA SER A 265 -5.62 4.78 9.03
C SER A 265 -4.73 4.66 7.79
N ASP A 266 -5.28 4.23 6.64
CA ASP A 266 -4.58 4.23 5.36
C ASP A 266 -4.10 5.64 4.97
N ALA A 267 -4.87 6.70 5.27
CA ALA A 267 -4.47 8.08 4.99
C ALA A 267 -3.26 8.51 5.82
N PHE A 268 -3.13 8.06 7.09
CA PHE A 268 -1.93 8.28 7.90
C PHE A 268 -0.70 7.57 7.31
N THR A 269 -0.85 6.32 6.87
CA THR A 269 0.24 5.58 6.23
C THR A 269 0.74 6.30 4.98
N ILE A 270 -0.17 6.80 4.16
CA ILE A 270 0.17 7.57 2.95
C ILE A 270 0.90 8.86 3.31
N LYS A 271 0.39 9.60 4.31
CA LYS A 271 1.02 10.80 4.83
C LYS A 271 2.47 10.55 5.23
N ASP A 272 2.72 9.54 6.08
CA ASP A 272 4.07 9.24 6.59
C ASP A 272 5.05 8.94 5.46
N ILE A 273 4.57 8.29 4.41
CA ILE A 273 5.38 7.96 3.25
C ILE A 273 5.72 9.20 2.42
N PHE A 274 4.72 10.03 2.11
CA PHE A 274 4.97 11.24 1.32
C PHE A 274 5.82 12.26 2.06
N THR A 275 5.65 12.36 3.38
CA THR A 275 6.37 13.37 4.16
C THR A 275 7.76 12.92 4.53
N ASN A 276 7.94 11.67 4.97
CA ASN A 276 9.22 11.19 5.46
C ASN A 276 10.04 10.53 4.35
N ILE A 277 9.41 9.70 3.52
CA ILE A 277 10.13 8.88 2.54
C ILE A 277 10.53 9.70 1.31
N ALA A 278 9.60 10.49 0.73
CA ALA A 278 9.92 11.27 -0.46
C ALA A 278 11.05 12.28 -0.21
N LEU A 279 11.06 12.88 0.99
CA LEU A 279 12.11 13.81 1.40
C LEU A 279 13.44 13.12 1.63
N LEU A 280 13.44 11.99 2.37
CA LEU A 280 14.65 11.20 2.59
C LEU A 280 15.24 10.71 1.27
N LEU A 281 14.42 10.23 0.35
CA LEU A 281 14.88 9.75 -0.96
C LEU A 281 15.58 10.84 -1.78
N ILE A 282 15.03 12.05 -1.83
CA ILE A 282 15.65 13.16 -2.58
C ILE A 282 17.01 13.53 -1.96
N MET A 283 17.11 13.55 -0.64
CA MET A 283 18.33 13.83 0.09
C MET A 283 19.37 12.73 -0.09
N ASP A 284 18.95 11.49 0.10
CA ASP A 284 19.82 10.31 0.00
C ASP A 284 20.37 10.15 -1.42
N ILE A 285 19.54 10.35 -2.45
CA ILE A 285 19.98 10.32 -3.85
C ILE A 285 20.99 11.43 -4.13
N SER A 286 20.74 12.66 -3.68
CA SER A 286 21.66 13.78 -3.90
C SER A 286 23.00 13.54 -3.19
N MET A 287 22.98 13.02 -1.95
CA MET A 287 24.19 12.67 -1.19
C MET A 287 24.96 11.55 -1.88
N ALA A 288 24.30 10.48 -2.31
CA ALA A 288 24.94 9.38 -3.01
C ALA A 288 25.56 9.82 -4.36
N LEU A 289 24.91 10.69 -5.11
CA LEU A 289 25.45 11.22 -6.37
C LEU A 289 26.74 12.04 -6.15
N ILE A 290 26.71 12.96 -5.19
CA ILE A 290 27.86 13.82 -4.89
C ILE A 290 29.03 12.98 -4.37
N THR A 291 28.78 12.13 -3.35
CA THR A 291 29.83 11.28 -2.78
C THR A 291 30.33 10.25 -3.79
N GLY A 292 29.47 9.72 -4.65
CA GLY A 292 29.85 8.80 -5.73
C GLY A 292 30.85 9.41 -6.72
N VAL A 293 30.63 10.66 -7.14
CA VAL A 293 31.57 11.36 -8.02
C VAL A 293 32.93 11.54 -7.34
N ILE A 294 32.95 11.93 -6.07
CA ILE A 294 34.17 12.11 -5.32
C ILE A 294 34.92 10.77 -5.13
N LEU A 295 34.24 9.73 -4.71
CA LEU A 295 34.81 8.39 -4.56
C LEU A 295 35.42 7.85 -5.86
N PHE A 296 34.73 8.08 -6.98
CA PHE A 296 35.26 7.70 -8.30
C PHE A 296 36.57 8.45 -8.64
N GLN A 297 36.64 9.74 -8.34
CA GLN A 297 37.85 10.54 -8.56
C GLN A 297 38.98 10.14 -7.62
N MET A 298 38.66 9.77 -6.36
CA MET A 298 39.67 9.35 -5.39
C MET A 298 40.31 8.00 -5.76
N ASN A 299 39.48 6.99 -6.00
CA ASN A 299 39.97 5.65 -6.35
C ASN A 299 38.92 4.83 -7.13
N PRO A 300 39.01 4.72 -8.49
CA PRO A 300 38.06 3.98 -9.29
C PRO A 300 37.97 2.48 -8.98
N LYS A 301 39.09 1.86 -8.51
CA LYS A 301 39.08 0.42 -8.19
C LYS A 301 38.28 0.12 -6.93
N LEU A 302 38.46 0.91 -5.88
CA LEU A 302 37.66 0.78 -4.64
C LEU A 302 36.19 1.17 -4.88
N PHE A 303 35.96 2.20 -5.71
CA PHE A 303 34.61 2.61 -6.07
C PHE A 303 33.86 1.50 -6.85
N ALA A 304 34.53 0.77 -7.75
CA ALA A 304 33.93 -0.36 -8.44
C ALA A 304 33.44 -1.46 -7.47
N ILE A 305 34.16 -1.69 -6.36
CA ILE A 305 33.73 -2.65 -5.32
C ILE A 305 32.43 -2.15 -4.66
N ILE A 306 32.38 -0.86 -4.30
CA ILE A 306 31.17 -0.25 -3.69
C ILE A 306 29.99 -0.36 -4.65
N VAL A 307 30.17 -0.04 -5.93
CA VAL A 307 29.12 -0.15 -6.94
C VAL A 307 28.63 -1.59 -7.07
N MET A 308 29.54 -2.56 -7.04
CA MET A 308 29.17 -3.98 -7.08
C MET A 308 28.33 -4.38 -5.86
N MET A 309 28.75 -3.96 -4.64
CA MET A 309 27.98 -4.18 -3.40
C MET A 309 26.59 -3.56 -3.49
N THR A 310 26.50 -2.34 -4.01
CA THR A 310 25.24 -1.62 -4.24
C THR A 310 24.31 -2.39 -5.18
N ILE A 311 24.84 -2.88 -6.31
CA ILE A 311 24.04 -3.66 -7.28
C ILE A 311 23.50 -4.93 -6.61
N ILE A 312 24.35 -5.64 -5.84
CA ILE A 312 23.93 -6.85 -5.12
C ILE A 312 22.80 -6.52 -4.11
N SER A 313 22.94 -5.42 -3.36
CA SER A 313 21.91 -4.96 -2.41
C SER A 313 20.60 -4.60 -3.11
N ILE A 314 20.65 -3.91 -4.26
CA ILE A 314 19.47 -3.60 -5.07
C ILE A 314 18.79 -4.88 -5.58
N VAL A 315 19.56 -5.86 -6.06
CA VAL A 315 19.02 -7.17 -6.49
C VAL A 315 18.33 -7.87 -5.31
N LEU A 316 18.91 -7.82 -4.11
CA LEU A 316 18.29 -8.36 -2.90
C LEU A 316 16.91 -7.71 -2.64
N VAL A 317 16.80 -6.39 -2.74
CA VAL A 317 15.52 -5.66 -2.61
C VAL A 317 14.47 -6.21 -3.61
N PHE A 318 14.86 -6.42 -4.86
CA PHE A 318 13.94 -6.95 -5.88
C PHE A 318 13.50 -8.39 -5.60
N ILE A 319 14.38 -9.25 -5.07
CA ILE A 319 14.05 -10.63 -4.70
C ILE A 319 13.00 -10.65 -3.58
N PHE A 320 13.16 -9.82 -2.57
CA PHE A 320 12.26 -9.77 -1.40
C PHE A 320 10.96 -9.00 -1.67
N LYS A 321 10.85 -8.25 -2.76
CA LYS A 321 9.67 -7.45 -3.10
C LYS A 321 8.36 -8.23 -3.12
N GLN A 322 8.33 -9.40 -3.76
CA GLN A 322 7.11 -10.19 -3.90
C GLN A 322 6.69 -10.88 -2.58
N PRO A 323 7.60 -11.51 -1.82
CA PRO A 323 7.29 -12.04 -0.49
C PRO A 323 6.70 -10.98 0.45
N TYR A 324 7.31 -9.79 0.54
CA TYR A 324 6.77 -8.71 1.38
C TYR A 324 5.38 -8.26 0.94
N LYS A 325 5.18 -8.06 -0.36
CA LYS A 325 3.88 -7.67 -0.88
C LYS A 325 2.77 -8.63 -0.43
N LYS A 326 3.04 -9.95 -0.51
CA LYS A 326 2.06 -10.96 -0.12
C LYS A 326 1.76 -10.94 1.38
N ILE A 327 2.80 -10.84 2.21
CA ILE A 327 2.64 -10.78 3.67
C ILE A 327 1.89 -9.52 4.08
N ASN A 328 2.19 -8.37 3.47
CA ASN A 328 1.49 -7.11 3.77
C ASN A 328 0.02 -7.16 3.41
N GLU A 329 -0.32 -7.72 2.23
CA GLU A 329 -1.71 -7.89 1.84
C GLU A 329 -2.46 -8.81 2.83
N GLU A 330 -1.82 -9.89 3.31
CA GLU A 330 -2.37 -10.77 4.34
C GLU A 330 -2.54 -10.05 5.68
N GLN A 331 -1.54 -9.26 6.10
CA GLN A 331 -1.55 -8.50 7.35
C GLN A 331 -2.65 -7.44 7.36
N MET A 332 -2.79 -6.66 6.29
CA MET A 332 -3.83 -5.64 6.18
C MET A 332 -5.24 -6.25 6.23
N GLN A 333 -5.44 -7.38 5.57
CA GLN A 333 -6.72 -8.09 5.60
C GLN A 333 -7.03 -8.60 7.01
N GLN A 334 -6.05 -9.24 7.67
CA GLN A 334 -6.24 -9.77 9.01
C GLN A 334 -6.47 -8.66 10.05
N SER A 335 -5.78 -7.54 9.93
CA SER A 335 -6.00 -6.36 10.77
C SER A 335 -7.41 -5.79 10.61
N SER A 336 -7.95 -5.79 9.39
CA SER A 336 -9.33 -5.34 9.15
C SER A 336 -10.36 -6.27 9.80
N ILE A 337 -10.13 -7.60 9.73
CA ILE A 337 -11.01 -8.60 10.37
C ILE A 337 -10.97 -8.43 11.90
N LEU A 338 -9.77 -8.37 12.49
CA LEU A 338 -9.60 -8.20 13.93
C LEU A 338 -10.24 -6.90 14.44
N ASN A 339 -10.01 -5.78 13.73
CA ASN A 339 -10.61 -4.50 14.11
C ASN A 339 -12.16 -4.53 14.02
N SER A 340 -12.70 -5.22 13.01
CA SER A 340 -14.16 -5.37 12.90
C SER A 340 -14.73 -6.19 14.04
N GLU A 341 -14.08 -7.30 14.43
CA GLU A 341 -14.48 -8.14 15.56
C GLU A 341 -14.48 -7.35 16.87
N ILE A 342 -13.40 -6.62 17.15
CA ILE A 342 -13.30 -5.77 18.35
C ILE A 342 -14.40 -4.71 18.38
N ILE A 343 -14.66 -4.03 17.25
CA ILE A 343 -15.69 -2.99 17.19
C ILE A 343 -17.08 -3.59 17.35
N GLU A 344 -17.37 -4.74 16.75
CA GLU A 344 -18.65 -5.44 16.86
C GLU A 344 -18.87 -5.94 18.29
N GLY A 345 -17.85 -6.55 18.94
CA GLY A 345 -17.91 -6.97 20.34
C GLY A 345 -18.17 -5.82 21.31
N LEU A 346 -17.46 -4.70 21.13
CA LEU A 346 -17.68 -3.50 21.97
C LEU A 346 -19.07 -2.89 21.75
N ARG A 347 -19.63 -2.92 20.56
CA ARG A 347 -21.01 -2.47 20.30
C ARG A 347 -22.06 -3.39 20.90
N ALA A 348 -21.79 -4.69 20.94
CA ALA A 348 -22.67 -5.70 21.47
C ALA A 348 -22.46 -5.97 22.98
N VAL A 349 -21.64 -5.14 23.66
CA VAL A 349 -21.22 -5.42 25.05
C VAL A 349 -22.37 -5.60 26.01
N GLU A 350 -23.47 -4.85 25.86
CA GLU A 350 -24.67 -5.04 26.71
C GLU A 350 -25.30 -6.41 26.49
N THR A 351 -25.38 -6.86 25.23
CA THR A 351 -25.92 -8.18 24.87
C THR A 351 -25.01 -9.30 25.37
N ILE A 352 -23.68 -9.15 25.22
CA ILE A 352 -22.68 -10.10 25.69
C ILE A 352 -22.79 -10.24 27.22
N LYS A 353 -22.82 -9.13 27.95
CA LYS A 353 -22.98 -9.07 29.40
C LYS A 353 -24.31 -9.64 29.86
N GLY A 354 -25.41 -9.30 29.16
CA GLY A 354 -26.74 -9.80 29.48
C GLY A 354 -26.92 -11.31 29.31
N ASN A 355 -26.08 -11.93 28.49
CA ASN A 355 -26.10 -13.39 28.24
C ASN A 355 -24.91 -14.14 28.89
N ALA A 356 -24.05 -13.46 29.63
CA ALA A 356 -22.83 -14.01 30.24
C ALA A 356 -21.94 -14.78 29.22
N ASN A 357 -21.75 -14.17 28.03
CA ASN A 357 -21.01 -14.77 26.91
C ASN A 357 -19.60 -14.15 26.71
N GLU A 358 -19.04 -13.55 27.75
CA GLU A 358 -17.74 -12.84 27.68
C GLU A 358 -16.61 -13.78 27.24
N ASP A 359 -16.58 -15.01 27.75
CA ASP A 359 -15.54 -15.98 27.43
C ASP A 359 -15.59 -16.40 25.96
N ILE A 360 -16.78 -16.55 25.37
CA ILE A 360 -16.96 -16.90 23.96
C ILE A 360 -16.46 -15.78 23.06
N GLU A 361 -16.79 -14.54 23.40
CA GLU A 361 -16.33 -13.36 22.64
C GLU A 361 -14.82 -13.19 22.75
N LEU A 362 -14.26 -13.39 23.94
CA LEU A 362 -12.81 -13.35 24.17
C LEU A 362 -12.08 -14.39 23.32
N GLU A 363 -12.60 -15.63 23.27
CA GLU A 363 -12.04 -16.72 22.45
C GLU A 363 -12.08 -16.36 20.95
N SER A 364 -13.14 -15.70 20.48
CA SER A 364 -13.23 -15.22 19.10
C SER A 364 -12.16 -14.19 18.77
N ILE A 365 -12.01 -13.16 19.61
CA ILE A 365 -10.98 -12.12 19.48
C ILE A 365 -9.58 -12.73 19.57
N GLU A 366 -9.33 -13.63 20.53
CA GLU A 366 -8.04 -14.29 20.72
C GLU A 366 -7.65 -15.07 19.46
N ARG A 367 -8.57 -15.81 18.87
CA ARG A 367 -8.35 -16.58 17.64
C ARG A 367 -7.89 -15.67 16.49
N GLU A 368 -8.56 -14.54 16.27
CA GLU A 368 -8.18 -13.60 15.20
C GLU A 368 -6.87 -12.86 15.52
N TYR A 369 -6.64 -12.55 16.80
CA TYR A 369 -5.38 -11.94 17.25
C TYR A 369 -4.18 -12.87 17.05
N ILE A 370 -4.31 -14.17 17.39
CA ILE A 370 -3.27 -15.16 17.15
C ILE A 370 -2.96 -15.32 15.67
N LYS A 371 -3.98 -15.23 14.79
CA LYS A 371 -3.74 -15.22 13.32
C LYS A 371 -2.90 -14.02 12.90
N SER A 372 -3.24 -12.83 13.41
CA SER A 372 -2.48 -11.60 13.14
C SER A 372 -1.02 -11.74 13.61
N LEU A 373 -0.80 -12.25 14.82
CA LEU A 373 0.55 -12.48 15.36
C LEU A 373 1.37 -13.46 14.51
N ARG A 374 0.73 -14.51 13.97
CA ARG A 374 1.42 -15.46 13.07
C ARG A 374 1.89 -14.82 11.78
N ILE A 375 1.10 -13.87 11.23
CA ILE A 375 1.48 -13.14 10.03
C ILE A 375 2.62 -12.18 10.37
N SER A 376 2.53 -11.43 11.47
CA SER A 376 3.60 -10.54 11.94
C SER A 376 4.90 -11.29 12.21
N TYR A 377 4.82 -12.51 12.75
CA TYR A 377 5.99 -13.38 12.93
C TYR A 377 6.64 -13.76 11.60
N LYS A 378 5.83 -14.12 10.58
CA LYS A 378 6.36 -14.42 9.24
C LYS A 378 7.04 -13.19 8.61
N GLU A 379 6.48 -12.01 8.79
CA GLU A 379 7.05 -10.74 8.34
C GLU A 379 8.38 -10.47 9.03
N GLY A 380 8.42 -10.56 10.37
CA GLY A 380 9.63 -10.39 11.15
C GLY A 380 10.73 -11.40 10.77
N MET A 381 10.35 -12.66 10.51
CA MET A 381 11.30 -13.67 10.04
C MET A 381 11.85 -13.35 8.64
N LEU A 382 11.00 -12.89 7.74
CA LEU A 382 11.43 -12.46 6.40
C LEU A 382 12.39 -11.26 6.48
N SER A 383 12.09 -10.29 7.35
CA SER A 383 12.95 -9.12 7.62
C SER A 383 14.29 -9.54 8.21
N ASN A 384 14.31 -10.45 9.18
CA ASN A 384 15.54 -10.99 9.77
C ASN A 384 16.41 -11.69 8.72
N VAL A 385 15.81 -12.51 7.86
CA VAL A 385 16.54 -13.19 6.79
C VAL A 385 17.15 -12.19 5.81
N GLN A 386 16.38 -11.19 5.37
CA GLN A 386 16.87 -10.13 4.50
C GLN A 386 17.99 -9.33 5.17
N GLY A 387 17.79 -8.91 6.41
CA GLY A 387 18.79 -8.16 7.19
C GLY A 387 20.09 -8.95 7.39
N THR A 388 19.99 -10.25 7.68
CA THR A 388 21.16 -11.12 7.84
C THR A 388 21.92 -11.26 6.51
N ILE A 389 21.24 -11.49 5.40
CA ILE A 389 21.89 -11.56 4.07
C ILE A 389 22.55 -10.22 3.74
N SER A 390 21.88 -9.09 3.98
CA SER A 390 22.42 -7.75 3.76
C SER A 390 23.67 -7.51 4.61
N SER A 391 23.66 -7.92 5.88
CA SER A 391 24.81 -7.79 6.78
C SER A 391 26.01 -8.64 6.33
N VAL A 392 25.77 -9.85 5.83
CA VAL A 392 26.82 -10.71 5.26
C VAL A 392 27.44 -10.07 4.01
N ILE A 393 26.59 -9.54 3.11
CA ILE A 393 27.06 -8.83 1.89
C ILE A 393 27.91 -7.63 2.27
N SER A 394 27.44 -6.80 3.21
CA SER A 394 28.16 -5.62 3.67
C SER A 394 29.48 -5.98 4.38
N GLY A 395 29.45 -7.00 5.24
CA GLY A 395 30.63 -7.51 5.95
C GLY A 395 31.69 -8.06 4.98
N ALA A 396 31.29 -8.92 4.06
CA ALA A 396 32.18 -9.46 3.04
C ALA A 396 32.74 -8.35 2.12
N GLY A 397 31.89 -7.41 1.70
CA GLY A 397 32.34 -6.28 0.89
C GLY A 397 33.31 -5.37 1.61
N ASN A 398 33.10 -5.09 2.91
CA ASN A 398 34.05 -4.32 3.72
C ASN A 398 35.40 -5.02 3.87
N LEU A 399 35.42 -6.37 4.03
CA LEU A 399 36.65 -7.14 4.05
C LEU A 399 37.39 -7.10 2.71
N VAL A 400 36.68 -7.18 1.59
CA VAL A 400 37.28 -7.04 0.26
C VAL A 400 37.85 -5.64 0.05
N MET A 401 37.09 -4.59 0.46
CA MET A 401 37.59 -3.21 0.40
C MET A 401 38.84 -3.00 1.28
N LEU A 402 38.82 -3.58 2.48
CA LEU A 402 39.98 -3.53 3.38
C LEU A 402 41.21 -4.17 2.73
N TYR A 403 41.06 -5.38 2.21
CA TYR A 403 42.15 -6.10 1.54
C TYR A 403 42.71 -5.32 0.35
N VAL A 404 41.83 -4.91 -0.59
CA VAL A 404 42.25 -4.19 -1.80
C VAL A 404 42.84 -2.81 -1.45
N GLY A 405 42.24 -2.12 -0.48
CA GLY A 405 42.74 -0.82 0.00
C GLY A 405 44.12 -0.92 0.62
N ILE A 406 44.33 -1.84 1.56
CA ILE A 406 45.62 -2.04 2.23
C ILE A 406 46.68 -2.51 1.23
N MET A 407 46.35 -3.38 0.27
CA MET A 407 47.27 -3.77 -0.79
C MET A 407 47.71 -2.57 -1.65
N GLN A 408 46.83 -1.64 -1.93
CA GLN A 408 47.19 -0.39 -2.63
C GLN A 408 48.10 0.53 -1.78
N VAL A 409 47.87 0.57 -0.45
CA VAL A 409 48.73 1.31 0.48
C VAL A 409 50.12 0.68 0.53
N ILE A 410 50.24 -0.64 0.66
CA ILE A 410 51.52 -1.36 0.65
C ILE A 410 52.29 -1.10 -0.65
N ASN A 411 51.58 -1.06 -1.77
CA ASN A 411 52.19 -0.79 -3.09
C ASN A 411 52.42 0.70 -3.38
N ASN A 412 52.27 1.59 -2.38
CA ASN A 412 52.44 3.04 -2.49
C ASN A 412 51.58 3.72 -3.58
N SER A 413 50.48 3.09 -4.02
CA SER A 413 49.52 3.66 -4.98
C SER A 413 48.38 4.44 -4.32
N LEU A 414 48.23 4.34 -3.01
CA LEU A 414 47.29 5.08 -2.18
C LEU A 414 47.94 5.37 -0.82
N THR A 415 47.67 6.54 -0.23
CA THR A 415 48.10 6.84 1.14
C THR A 415 47.12 6.26 2.15
N LEU A 416 47.57 6.01 3.38
CA LEU A 416 46.72 5.50 4.44
C LEU A 416 45.60 6.49 4.77
N GLY A 417 45.92 7.79 4.81
CA GLY A 417 44.94 8.84 5.04
C GLY A 417 43.89 8.92 3.94
N SER A 418 44.29 8.81 2.67
CA SER A 418 43.37 8.76 1.54
C SER A 418 42.45 7.52 1.59
N TYR A 419 42.96 6.36 2.03
CA TYR A 419 42.16 5.18 2.26
C TYR A 419 41.14 5.38 3.38
N MET A 420 41.52 5.97 4.52
CA MET A 420 40.62 6.25 5.64
C MET A 420 39.56 7.30 5.27
N ALA A 421 39.92 8.32 4.51
CA ALA A 421 38.98 9.30 3.97
C ALA A 421 37.99 8.63 3.01
N PHE A 422 38.48 7.74 2.14
CA PHE A 422 37.62 6.96 1.22
C PHE A 422 36.62 6.10 1.98
N MET A 423 37.04 5.37 3.03
CA MET A 423 36.16 4.55 3.86
C MET A 423 35.07 5.36 4.55
N THR A 424 35.41 6.55 5.06
CA THR A 424 34.44 7.46 5.68
C THR A 424 33.40 7.95 4.65
N LEU A 425 33.85 8.35 3.45
CA LEU A 425 32.96 8.77 2.36
C LEU A 425 32.13 7.62 1.80
N ALA A 426 32.66 6.39 1.80
CA ALA A 426 31.93 5.20 1.38
C ALA A 426 30.67 4.98 2.21
N GLY A 427 30.70 5.30 3.53
CA GLY A 427 29.52 5.29 4.39
C GLY A 427 28.43 6.21 3.86
N TYR A 428 28.75 7.47 3.54
CA TYR A 428 27.78 8.43 2.98
C TYR A 428 27.20 8.01 1.62
N PHE A 429 27.89 7.16 0.87
CA PHE A 429 27.36 6.58 -0.36
C PHE A 429 26.48 5.36 -0.10
N MET A 430 26.83 4.51 0.89
CA MET A 430 26.14 3.25 1.16
C MET A 430 24.91 3.38 2.06
N ASP A 431 24.91 4.34 3.01
CA ASP A 431 23.81 4.55 3.94
C ASP A 431 22.47 4.82 3.24
N PRO A 432 22.39 5.68 2.19
CA PRO A 432 21.20 5.86 1.39
C PRO A 432 20.61 4.57 0.82
N ILE A 433 21.47 3.63 0.46
CA ILE A 433 21.06 2.35 -0.12
C ILE A 433 20.48 1.43 0.95
N GLY A 434 21.08 1.43 2.14
CA GLY A 434 20.54 0.78 3.34
C GLY A 434 19.14 1.32 3.69
N ASN A 435 18.96 2.64 3.63
CA ASN A 435 17.66 3.29 3.83
C ASN A 435 16.63 2.83 2.78
N LEU A 436 16.99 2.74 1.49
CA LEU A 436 16.11 2.22 0.44
C LEU A 436 15.63 0.79 0.70
N VAL A 437 16.49 -0.06 1.28
CA VAL A 437 16.12 -1.43 1.67
C VAL A 437 15.06 -1.41 2.76
N SER A 438 15.23 -0.57 3.79
CA SER A 438 14.27 -0.44 4.91
C SER A 438 12.94 0.19 4.47
N LEU A 439 12.96 1.09 3.49
CA LEU A 439 11.77 1.75 2.94
C LEU A 439 10.93 0.85 2.02
N GLN A 440 11.48 -0.30 1.59
CA GLN A 440 10.77 -1.20 0.66
C GLN A 440 9.40 -1.62 1.19
N LEU A 441 9.31 -1.95 2.46
CA LEU A 441 8.07 -2.34 3.13
C LEU A 441 7.07 -1.18 3.11
N SER A 442 7.48 -0.02 3.61
CA SER A 442 6.65 1.18 3.70
C SER A 442 6.13 1.63 2.33
N ILE A 443 6.94 1.55 1.27
CA ILE A 443 6.50 1.87 -0.10
C ILE A 443 5.41 0.90 -0.60
N GLN A 444 5.47 -0.37 -0.18
CA GLN A 444 4.42 -1.34 -0.55
C GLN A 444 3.14 -1.10 0.21
N GLU A 445 3.21 -0.84 1.51
CA GLU A 445 2.06 -0.42 2.33
C GLU A 445 1.38 0.81 1.74
N ALA A 446 2.18 1.83 1.35
CA ALA A 446 1.66 3.02 0.69
C ALA A 446 0.89 2.71 -0.58
N ASN A 447 1.43 1.87 -1.44
CA ASN A 447 0.77 1.53 -2.70
C ASN A 447 -0.58 0.85 -2.48
N ILE A 448 -0.69 0.02 -1.45
CA ILE A 448 -1.95 -0.64 -1.09
C ILE A 448 -2.89 0.41 -0.49
N SER A 449 -2.44 1.16 0.51
CA SER A 449 -3.22 2.22 1.15
C SER A 449 -3.69 3.28 0.17
N MET A 450 -2.84 3.68 -0.81
CA MET A 450 -3.22 4.59 -1.87
C MET A 450 -4.35 4.06 -2.75
N LYS A 451 -4.30 2.78 -3.14
CA LYS A 451 -5.40 2.17 -3.90
C LYS A 451 -6.70 2.20 -3.12
N ARG A 452 -6.65 1.80 -1.86
CA ARG A 452 -7.81 1.76 -0.97
C ARG A 452 -8.39 3.15 -0.72
N LEU A 453 -7.55 4.15 -0.49
CA LEU A 453 -7.98 5.53 -0.29
C LEU A 453 -8.55 6.14 -1.58
N SER A 454 -7.94 5.82 -2.76
CA SER A 454 -8.47 6.33 -4.04
C SER A 454 -9.89 5.90 -4.31
N GLU A 455 -10.25 4.70 -3.90
CA GLU A 455 -11.61 4.18 -4.08
C GLU A 455 -12.67 5.02 -3.36
N ILE A 456 -12.31 5.60 -2.21
CA ILE A 456 -13.19 6.52 -1.49
C ILE A 456 -13.14 7.92 -2.10
N MET A 457 -11.92 8.41 -2.37
CA MET A 457 -11.72 9.78 -2.88
C MET A 457 -12.24 9.99 -4.31
N ASP A 458 -12.39 8.91 -5.07
CA ASP A 458 -12.97 8.93 -6.43
C ASP A 458 -14.49 8.73 -6.42
N TYR A 459 -15.09 8.48 -5.24
CA TYR A 459 -16.54 8.41 -5.11
C TYR A 459 -17.16 9.79 -5.30
N GLU A 460 -18.24 9.86 -6.07
CA GLU A 460 -18.92 11.13 -6.36
C GLU A 460 -19.55 11.71 -5.10
N ARG A 461 -19.33 12.99 -4.87
CA ARG A 461 -19.95 13.73 -3.78
C ARG A 461 -21.44 13.90 -4.02
N GLU A 462 -22.23 13.96 -2.94
CA GLU A 462 -23.68 14.18 -3.02
C GLU A 462 -24.00 15.51 -3.70
N GLN A 463 -23.28 16.56 -3.37
CA GLN A 463 -23.35 17.85 -4.04
C GLN A 463 -22.26 17.94 -5.10
N GLN A 464 -22.65 17.96 -6.37
CA GLN A 464 -21.74 18.20 -7.48
C GLN A 464 -21.55 19.71 -7.65
N SER A 465 -20.31 20.19 -7.65
CA SER A 465 -19.98 21.62 -7.78
C SER A 465 -20.49 22.28 -9.07
N GLU A 466 -20.85 21.48 -10.07
CA GLU A 466 -21.37 21.95 -11.36
C GLU A 466 -22.89 22.14 -11.39
N ARG A 467 -23.62 21.64 -10.36
CA ARG A 467 -25.07 21.82 -10.24
C ARG A 467 -25.35 23.06 -9.42
N GLN A 468 -26.15 23.97 -9.95
CA GLN A 468 -26.71 25.07 -9.17
C GLN A 468 -27.80 24.50 -8.24
N TYR A 469 -27.52 24.51 -6.94
CA TYR A 469 -28.49 24.18 -5.92
C TYR A 469 -29.18 25.47 -5.47
N GLN A 470 -30.51 25.41 -5.33
CA GLN A 470 -31.28 26.51 -4.80
C GLN A 470 -31.28 26.39 -3.29
N GLU A 471 -30.86 27.42 -2.58
CA GLU A 471 -30.99 27.48 -1.11
C GLU A 471 -32.47 27.63 -0.75
N ILE A 472 -33.01 26.63 -0.07
CA ILE A 472 -34.35 26.65 0.49
C ILE A 472 -34.19 27.02 1.98
N THR A 473 -34.58 28.21 2.34
CA THR A 473 -34.48 28.71 3.73
C THR A 473 -35.65 28.26 4.59
N GLN A 474 -36.79 27.97 3.98
CA GLN A 474 -38.02 27.52 4.68
C GLN A 474 -38.82 26.64 3.72
N ILE A 475 -39.37 25.55 4.26
CA ILE A 475 -40.30 24.67 3.53
C ILE A 475 -41.71 25.02 4.08
N ASP A 476 -42.52 25.60 3.23
CA ASP A 476 -43.92 25.91 3.53
C ASP A 476 -44.83 24.96 2.75
N GLY A 477 -45.81 24.34 3.45
CA GLY A 477 -46.81 23.45 2.87
C GLY A 477 -46.58 21.98 3.15
N ASP A 478 -47.51 21.14 2.65
CA ASP A 478 -47.55 19.72 2.92
C ASP A 478 -46.47 18.97 2.14
N ILE A 479 -45.92 17.93 2.76
CA ILE A 479 -45.04 16.95 2.06
C ILE A 479 -45.91 15.75 1.66
N LYS A 480 -46.12 15.52 0.36
CA LYS A 480 -46.92 14.43 -0.17
C LYS A 480 -46.06 13.36 -0.83
N LEU A 481 -46.15 12.15 -0.31
CA LEU A 481 -45.59 10.96 -0.95
C LEU A 481 -46.70 10.29 -1.74
N ASN A 482 -46.45 10.10 -3.05
CA ASN A 482 -47.45 9.47 -3.95
C ASN A 482 -46.82 8.22 -4.58
N HIS A 483 -47.35 7.04 -4.25
CA HIS A 483 -46.93 5.76 -4.84
C HIS A 483 -45.41 5.51 -4.74
N VAL A 484 -44.83 5.79 -3.56
CA VAL A 484 -43.39 5.68 -3.35
C VAL A 484 -43.00 4.23 -3.09
N THR A 485 -42.19 3.67 -3.98
CA THR A 485 -41.53 2.37 -3.80
C THR A 485 -40.04 2.59 -3.60
N PHE A 486 -39.49 2.10 -2.49
CA PHE A 486 -38.08 2.25 -2.15
C PHE A 486 -37.48 0.94 -1.63
N GLY A 487 -36.27 0.59 -2.10
CA GLY A 487 -35.53 -0.58 -1.65
C GLY A 487 -34.04 -0.32 -1.52
N TYR A 488 -33.40 -0.99 -0.57
CA TYR A 488 -31.94 -0.99 -0.44
C TYR A 488 -31.32 -2.00 -1.40
N GLY A 489 -30.51 -1.53 -2.35
CA GLY A 489 -29.86 -2.37 -3.33
C GLY A 489 -30.87 -3.14 -4.24
N ASN A 490 -30.62 -4.43 -4.48
CA ASN A 490 -31.46 -5.30 -5.29
C ASN A 490 -32.33 -6.27 -4.43
N ARG A 491 -32.73 -5.84 -3.26
CA ARG A 491 -33.62 -6.60 -2.34
C ARG A 491 -35.09 -6.26 -2.55
N LYS A 492 -35.95 -6.99 -1.84
CA LYS A 492 -37.39 -6.64 -1.79
C LYS A 492 -37.53 -5.19 -1.31
N PRO A 493 -38.46 -4.43 -1.88
CA PRO A 493 -38.71 -3.07 -1.44
C PRO A 493 -38.95 -2.99 0.07
N ALA A 494 -38.34 -1.98 0.72
CA ALA A 494 -38.63 -1.64 2.11
C ALA A 494 -39.91 -0.81 2.25
N LEU A 495 -40.19 0.00 1.22
CA LEU A 495 -41.47 0.67 1.01
C LEU A 495 -41.99 0.18 -0.31
N ASP A 496 -43.26 -0.23 -0.39
CA ASP A 496 -43.90 -0.73 -1.59
C ASP A 496 -45.23 -0.02 -1.77
N ASP A 497 -45.28 0.85 -2.79
CA ASP A 497 -46.46 1.64 -3.17
C ASP A 497 -47.08 2.46 -2.01
N VAL A 498 -46.23 3.17 -1.26
CA VAL A 498 -46.66 3.94 -0.08
C VAL A 498 -47.09 5.34 -0.49
N SER A 499 -48.26 5.76 -0.07
CA SER A 499 -48.79 7.11 -0.28
C SER A 499 -49.30 7.70 1.02
N PHE A 500 -48.77 8.88 1.43
CA PHE A 500 -49.27 9.65 2.58
C PHE A 500 -48.87 11.10 2.47
N THR A 501 -49.54 11.93 3.28
CA THR A 501 -49.27 13.38 3.39
C THR A 501 -48.78 13.69 4.80
N ILE A 502 -47.77 14.52 4.92
CA ILE A 502 -47.29 15.12 6.17
C ILE A 502 -47.67 16.60 6.09
N GLU A 503 -48.52 17.04 7.04
CA GLU A 503 -48.98 18.41 7.17
C GLU A 503 -47.95 19.26 7.95
#